data_4b91f2ecabb7bef780ec46429bad3259
#
_entry.id   4b91f2ecabb7bef780ec46429bad3259
#
_cell.length_a   1.000
_cell.length_b   1.000
_cell.length_c   1.000
_cell.angle_alpha   90.00
_cell.angle_beta   90.00
_cell.angle_gamma   90.00
#
_symmetry.space_group_name_H-M   'P 1'
#
loop_
_entity.id
_entity.type
_entity.pdbx_description
1 polymer ?
#
loop_
_entity_poly.entity_id
_entity_poly.type
_entity_poly.pdbx_seq_one_letter_code
_entity_poly.pdbx_strand_id
1 'polypeptide(L)'
;MFIVQDYSLAILFCVVTMLCWGSWGNTQKLASKTWRYEFFYWDYVIGVLLFSVFSAFTLGSFGSEGQGFLLNLPQADMRSLGSAFLGGIIFNAANILLSAAIAICGLSVAFPVGIGLALVLGVLVNYFGAAKGEPLYIFIGVALIAVAILLNLSLIHI
;
A
#
# COMPACT_ATOMS: atom_id res chain seq x y z
N MET A 1 -13.23 -11.37 15.81
CA MET A 1 -12.32 -10.76 14.81
C MET A 1 -11.37 -11.84 14.30
N PHE A 2 -11.08 -11.87 13.01
CA PHE A 2 -10.05 -12.76 12.46
C PHE A 2 -8.65 -12.18 12.76
N ILE A 3 -7.83 -12.93 13.48
CA ILE A 3 -6.47 -12.53 13.83
C ILE A 3 -5.50 -13.56 13.28
N VAL A 4 -4.49 -13.09 12.54
CA VAL A 4 -3.43 -13.95 12.01
C VAL A 4 -2.40 -14.19 13.11
N GLN A 5 -2.41 -15.38 13.69
CA GLN A 5 -1.44 -15.78 14.74
C GLN A 5 -0.29 -16.62 14.17
N ASP A 6 -0.53 -17.29 13.04
CA ASP A 6 0.48 -18.13 12.40
C ASP A 6 1.37 -17.32 11.48
N TYR A 7 2.69 -17.45 11.67
CA TYR A 7 3.71 -16.77 10.88
C TYR A 7 3.66 -17.18 9.40
N SER A 8 3.41 -18.46 9.10
CA SER A 8 3.31 -18.94 7.72
C SER A 8 2.12 -18.33 6.98
N LEU A 9 1.00 -18.18 7.68
CA LEU A 9 -0.20 -17.53 7.14
C LEU A 9 0.04 -16.02 6.91
N ALA A 10 0.78 -15.36 7.81
CA ALA A 10 1.17 -13.97 7.62
C ALA A 10 2.03 -13.78 6.36
N ILE A 11 3.01 -14.66 6.11
CA ILE A 11 3.82 -14.67 4.88
C ILE A 11 2.94 -14.85 3.65
N LEU A 12 1.99 -15.80 3.68
CA LEU A 12 1.06 -16.02 2.57
C LEU A 12 0.27 -14.75 2.25
N PHE A 13 -0.26 -14.06 3.26
CA PHE A 13 -0.97 -12.79 3.05
C PHE A 13 -0.05 -11.68 2.51
N CYS A 14 1.20 -11.62 2.93
CA CYS A 14 2.19 -10.70 2.35
C CYS A 14 2.41 -10.99 0.86
N VAL A 15 2.54 -12.25 0.46
CA VAL A 15 2.68 -12.64 -0.95
C VAL A 15 1.44 -12.25 -1.76
N VAL A 16 0.24 -12.54 -1.25
CA VAL A 16 -1.03 -12.14 -1.90
C VAL A 16 -1.11 -10.61 -2.05
N THR A 17 -0.77 -9.87 -1.01
CA THR A 17 -0.74 -8.40 -1.05
C THR A 17 0.24 -7.89 -2.11
N MET A 18 1.41 -8.49 -2.19
CA MET A 18 2.44 -8.16 -3.17
C MET A 18 1.95 -8.38 -4.61
N LEU A 19 1.25 -9.50 -4.87
CA LEU A 19 0.64 -9.79 -6.17
C LEU A 19 -0.48 -8.79 -6.51
N CYS A 20 -1.35 -8.47 -5.55
CA CYS A 20 -2.42 -7.49 -5.74
C CYS A 20 -1.85 -6.09 -6.03
N TRP A 21 -0.85 -5.66 -5.28
CA TRP A 21 -0.21 -4.36 -5.48
C TRP A 21 0.55 -4.26 -6.79
N GLY A 22 1.28 -5.32 -7.17
CA GLY A 22 1.99 -5.37 -8.45
C GLY A 22 1.05 -5.38 -9.66
N SER A 23 -0.12 -5.98 -9.54
CA SER A 23 -1.10 -6.04 -10.64
C SER A 23 -1.96 -4.79 -10.78
N TRP A 24 -2.12 -3.97 -9.74
CA TRP A 24 -2.93 -2.75 -9.78
C TRP A 24 -2.51 -1.78 -10.92
N GLY A 25 -1.23 -1.47 -11.02
CA GLY A 25 -0.72 -0.59 -12.08
C GLY A 25 -0.90 -1.16 -13.49
N ASN A 26 -0.80 -2.48 -13.65
CA ASN A 26 -1.07 -3.15 -14.93
C ASN A 26 -2.55 -3.03 -15.30
N THR A 27 -3.46 -3.16 -14.33
CA THR A 27 -4.91 -2.98 -14.54
C THR A 27 -5.22 -1.57 -15.00
N GLN A 28 -4.63 -0.55 -14.38
CA GLN A 28 -4.74 0.84 -14.82
C GLN A 28 -4.24 1.02 -16.26
N LYS A 29 -3.09 0.45 -16.60
CA LYS A 29 -2.54 0.52 -17.97
C LYS A 29 -3.43 -0.15 -19.01
N LEU A 30 -4.06 -1.28 -18.67
CA LEU A 30 -5.01 -1.94 -19.56
C LEU A 30 -6.27 -1.09 -19.75
N ALA A 31 -6.79 -0.51 -18.68
CA ALA A 31 -7.97 0.35 -18.72
C ALA A 31 -7.71 1.66 -19.48
N SER A 32 -6.49 2.19 -19.47
CA SER A 32 -6.15 3.48 -20.08
C SER A 32 -6.38 3.57 -21.59
N LYS A 33 -6.59 2.44 -22.26
CA LYS A 33 -6.94 2.40 -23.69
C LYS A 33 -8.35 2.93 -23.99
N THR A 34 -9.28 2.80 -23.03
CA THR A 34 -10.70 3.15 -23.17
C THR A 34 -11.21 4.02 -22.03
N TRP A 35 -10.46 4.13 -20.95
CA TRP A 35 -10.88 4.77 -19.72
C TRP A 35 -9.82 5.77 -19.24
N ARG A 36 -10.20 6.99 -18.98
CA ARG A 36 -9.29 8.00 -18.44
C ARG A 36 -8.88 7.61 -17.02
N TYR A 37 -7.64 7.91 -16.62
CA TYR A 37 -7.09 7.50 -15.32
C TYR A 37 -7.90 8.07 -14.13
N GLU A 38 -8.52 9.23 -14.30
CA GLU A 38 -9.36 9.86 -13.27
C GLU A 38 -10.61 9.01 -12.96
N PHE A 39 -11.26 8.46 -13.98
CA PHE A 39 -12.42 7.59 -13.81
C PHE A 39 -12.00 6.22 -13.26
N PHE A 40 -10.92 5.64 -13.76
CA PHE A 40 -10.34 4.43 -13.20
C PHE A 40 -10.03 4.58 -11.70
N TYR A 41 -9.51 5.75 -11.31
CA TYR A 41 -9.19 6.03 -9.92
C TYR A 41 -10.44 6.13 -9.04
N TRP A 42 -11.53 6.72 -9.55
CA TRP A 42 -12.82 6.73 -8.84
C TRP A 42 -13.36 5.31 -8.61
N ASP A 43 -13.36 4.46 -9.63
CA ASP A 43 -13.79 3.06 -9.50
C ASP A 43 -12.93 2.30 -8.49
N TYR A 44 -11.61 2.54 -8.51
CA TYR A 44 -10.68 1.97 -7.55
C TYR A 44 -11.02 2.40 -6.10
N VAL A 45 -11.23 3.69 -5.85
CA VAL A 45 -11.55 4.20 -4.50
C VAL A 45 -12.88 3.66 -4.00
N ILE A 46 -13.90 3.58 -4.87
CA ILE A 46 -15.19 2.97 -4.52
C ILE A 46 -14.99 1.49 -4.18
N GLY A 47 -14.21 0.76 -4.96
CA GLY A 47 -13.87 -0.65 -4.70
C GLY A 47 -13.17 -0.84 -3.35
N VAL A 48 -12.20 0.01 -3.02
CA VAL A 48 -11.51 0.00 -1.72
C VAL A 48 -12.49 0.26 -0.57
N LEU A 49 -13.38 1.25 -0.72
CA LEU A 49 -14.39 1.58 0.29
C LEU A 49 -15.34 0.40 0.52
N LEU A 50 -15.89 -0.17 -0.55
CA LEU A 50 -16.81 -1.31 -0.44
C LEU A 50 -16.12 -2.53 0.17
N PHE A 51 -14.89 -2.82 -0.25
CA PHE A 51 -14.14 -3.95 0.30
C PHE A 51 -13.77 -3.73 1.77
N SER A 52 -13.41 -2.50 2.18
CA SER A 52 -13.11 -2.21 3.58
C SER A 52 -14.34 -2.33 4.48
N VAL A 53 -15.50 -1.85 4.01
CA VAL A 53 -16.77 -2.01 4.72
C VAL A 53 -17.14 -3.50 4.81
N PHE A 54 -17.08 -4.23 3.70
CA PHE A 54 -17.32 -5.68 3.69
C PHE A 54 -16.40 -6.41 4.66
N SER A 55 -15.11 -6.10 4.65
CA SER A 55 -14.12 -6.72 5.54
C SER A 55 -14.37 -6.38 7.01
N ALA A 56 -14.80 -5.15 7.33
CA ALA A 56 -15.14 -4.76 8.69
C ALA A 56 -16.30 -5.59 9.27
N PHE A 57 -17.35 -5.83 8.46
CA PHE A 57 -18.51 -6.63 8.88
C PHE A 57 -18.30 -8.13 8.80
N THR A 58 -17.33 -8.62 8.06
CA THR A 58 -16.99 -10.05 7.94
C THR A 58 -15.78 -10.41 8.79
N LEU A 59 -14.58 -10.18 8.28
CA LEU A 59 -13.31 -10.54 8.94
C LEU A 59 -13.11 -9.78 10.25
N GLY A 60 -13.55 -8.52 10.32
CA GLY A 60 -13.47 -7.69 11.51
C GLY A 60 -14.51 -8.02 12.59
N SER A 61 -15.59 -8.75 12.24
CA SER A 61 -16.70 -9.03 13.17
C SER A 61 -16.85 -10.51 13.50
N PHE A 62 -16.52 -11.42 12.58
CA PHE A 62 -16.61 -12.86 12.80
C PHE A 62 -15.24 -13.44 13.18
N GLY A 63 -15.22 -14.26 14.22
CA GLY A 63 -14.03 -14.94 14.71
C GLY A 63 -14.09 -15.13 16.24
N SER A 64 -13.23 -16.03 16.74
CA SER A 64 -13.16 -16.39 18.15
C SER A 64 -12.29 -15.44 19.00
N GLU A 65 -11.54 -14.57 18.35
CA GLU A 65 -10.51 -13.75 18.99
C GLU A 65 -10.87 -12.26 18.96
N GLY A 66 -10.61 -11.56 20.05
CA GLY A 66 -10.80 -10.11 20.18
C GLY A 66 -12.25 -9.63 20.12
N GLN A 67 -12.43 -8.32 20.12
CA GLN A 67 -13.75 -7.68 20.02
C GLN A 67 -14.12 -7.48 18.55
N GLY A 68 -15.40 -7.71 18.20
CA GLY A 68 -15.92 -7.42 16.86
C GLY A 68 -15.89 -5.91 16.53
N PHE A 69 -15.88 -5.59 15.26
CA PHE A 69 -15.79 -4.21 14.75
C PHE A 69 -16.81 -3.27 15.38
N LEU A 70 -18.08 -3.67 15.44
CA LEU A 70 -19.16 -2.84 16.00
C LEU A 70 -19.03 -2.57 17.52
N LEU A 71 -18.41 -3.50 18.25
CA LEU A 71 -18.16 -3.32 19.69
C LEU A 71 -16.90 -2.49 19.94
N ASN A 72 -15.93 -2.57 19.06
CA ASN A 72 -14.67 -1.85 19.19
C ASN A 72 -14.76 -0.39 18.73
N LEU A 73 -15.58 -0.10 17.73
CA LEU A 73 -15.70 1.23 17.15
C LEU A 73 -16.11 2.33 18.17
N PRO A 74 -17.10 2.13 19.05
CA PRO A 74 -17.46 3.13 20.06
C PRO A 74 -16.40 3.33 21.16
N GLN A 75 -15.51 2.34 21.34
CA GLN A 75 -14.43 2.37 22.33
C GLN A 75 -13.14 2.99 21.76
N ALA A 76 -13.08 3.21 20.43
CA ALA A 76 -11.92 3.76 19.78
C ALA A 76 -11.71 5.23 20.20
N ASP A 77 -10.47 5.56 20.57
CA ASP A 77 -10.12 6.94 20.90
C ASP A 77 -10.22 7.85 19.67
N MET A 78 -10.86 9.02 19.85
CA MET A 78 -11.05 10.00 18.77
C MET A 78 -9.73 10.50 18.19
N ARG A 79 -8.65 10.52 18.96
CA ARG A 79 -7.33 10.88 18.48
C ARG A 79 -6.79 9.85 17.52
N SER A 80 -6.97 8.57 17.83
CA SER A 80 -6.57 7.45 16.97
C SER A 80 -7.38 7.40 15.68
N LEU A 81 -8.70 7.62 15.77
CA LEU A 81 -9.57 7.74 14.59
C LEU A 81 -9.19 8.93 13.70
N GLY A 82 -8.92 10.08 14.30
CA GLY A 82 -8.46 11.28 13.59
C GLY A 82 -7.11 11.05 12.88
N SER A 83 -6.18 10.38 13.54
CA SER A 83 -4.88 10.03 12.94
C SER A 83 -5.03 9.05 11.78
N ALA A 84 -5.90 8.04 11.90
CA ALA A 84 -6.21 7.10 10.82
C ALA A 84 -6.85 7.79 9.62
N PHE A 85 -7.80 8.70 9.88
CA PHE A 85 -8.46 9.49 8.82
C PHE A 85 -7.46 10.40 8.09
N LEU A 86 -6.59 11.11 8.82
CA LEU A 86 -5.53 11.93 8.23
C LEU A 86 -4.55 11.09 7.40
N GLY A 87 -4.17 9.92 7.93
CA GLY A 87 -3.34 8.96 7.18
C GLY A 87 -4.00 8.53 5.87
N GLY A 88 -5.32 8.28 5.89
CA GLY A 88 -6.10 7.95 4.70
C GLY A 88 -6.12 9.08 3.66
N ILE A 89 -6.24 10.34 4.09
CA ILE A 89 -6.19 11.50 3.18
C ILE A 89 -4.82 11.59 2.51
N ILE A 90 -3.74 11.50 3.27
CA ILE A 90 -2.36 11.56 2.74
C ILE A 90 -2.09 10.40 1.77
N PHE A 91 -2.50 9.20 2.15
CA PHE A 91 -2.36 8.00 1.31
C PHE A 91 -3.13 8.14 -0.01
N ASN A 92 -4.36 8.64 0.05
CA ASN A 92 -5.18 8.84 -1.15
C ASN A 92 -4.59 9.91 -2.08
N ALA A 93 -4.07 11.01 -1.52
CA ALA A 93 -3.37 12.04 -2.29
C ALA A 93 -2.12 11.47 -2.98
N ALA A 94 -1.33 10.66 -2.29
CA ALA A 94 -0.16 9.99 -2.88
C ALA A 94 -0.55 9.02 -4.01
N ASN A 95 -1.62 8.25 -3.83
CA ASN A 95 -2.08 7.29 -4.84
C ASN A 95 -2.64 7.97 -6.10
N ILE A 96 -3.38 9.06 -5.98
CA ILE A 96 -3.87 9.78 -7.17
C ILE A 96 -2.71 10.40 -7.95
N LEU A 97 -1.68 10.90 -7.26
CA LEU A 97 -0.46 11.39 -7.90
C LEU A 97 0.30 10.27 -8.61
N LEU A 98 0.39 9.08 -8.00
CA LEU A 98 1.00 7.91 -8.63
C LEU A 98 0.20 7.47 -9.87
N SER A 99 -1.13 7.45 -9.79
CA SER A 99 -2.01 7.14 -10.91
C SER A 99 -1.82 8.14 -12.07
N ALA A 100 -1.70 9.43 -11.77
CA ALA A 100 -1.38 10.46 -12.76
C ALA A 100 0.01 10.26 -13.36
N ALA A 101 1.02 9.95 -12.54
CA ALA A 101 2.38 9.66 -13.01
C ALA A 101 2.41 8.46 -13.97
N ILE A 102 1.66 7.39 -13.67
CA ILE A 102 1.52 6.23 -14.57
C ILE A 102 0.91 6.64 -15.91
N ALA A 103 -0.08 7.52 -15.90
CA ALA A 103 -0.73 7.99 -17.11
C ALA A 103 0.20 8.87 -17.98
N ILE A 104 1.08 9.67 -17.35
CA ILE A 104 1.98 10.62 -18.04
C ILE A 104 3.28 9.95 -18.47
N CYS A 105 3.98 9.28 -17.54
CA CYS A 105 5.34 8.75 -17.75
C CYS A 105 5.35 7.25 -18.06
N GLY A 106 4.21 6.57 -17.90
CA GLY A 106 4.13 5.11 -18.00
C GLY A 106 4.59 4.39 -16.74
N LEU A 107 4.25 3.11 -16.69
CA LEU A 107 4.46 2.24 -15.52
C LEU A 107 5.96 2.03 -15.21
N SER A 108 6.78 1.90 -16.26
CA SER A 108 8.21 1.61 -16.15
C SER A 108 9.01 2.74 -15.48
N VAL A 109 8.53 3.97 -15.55
CA VAL A 109 9.15 5.13 -14.86
C VAL A 109 8.47 5.39 -13.53
N ALA A 110 7.14 5.44 -13.51
CA ALA A 110 6.37 5.83 -12.33
C ALA A 110 6.58 4.89 -11.13
N PHE A 111 6.67 3.58 -11.37
CA PHE A 111 6.84 2.60 -10.29
C PHE A 111 8.24 2.63 -9.67
N PRO A 112 9.34 2.51 -10.41
CA PRO A 112 10.68 2.56 -9.80
C PRO A 112 10.92 3.88 -9.06
N VAL A 113 10.51 5.00 -9.62
CA VAL A 113 10.72 6.31 -8.99
C VAL A 113 9.75 6.52 -7.82
N GLY A 114 8.45 6.40 -8.05
CA GLY A 114 7.44 6.72 -7.04
C GLY A 114 7.44 5.72 -5.89
N ILE A 115 7.26 4.43 -6.19
CA ILE A 115 7.18 3.38 -5.17
C ILE A 115 8.56 3.07 -4.58
N GLY A 116 9.61 3.06 -5.40
CA GLY A 116 10.96 2.82 -4.93
C GLY A 116 11.44 3.87 -3.93
N LEU A 117 11.23 5.16 -4.22
CA LEU A 117 11.53 6.24 -3.27
C LEU A 117 10.67 6.15 -2.02
N ALA A 118 9.37 5.83 -2.16
CA ALA A 118 8.48 5.66 -1.02
C ALA A 118 8.93 4.52 -0.10
N LEU A 119 9.41 3.41 -0.67
CA LEU A 119 9.99 2.30 0.10
C LEU A 119 11.24 2.72 0.86
N VAL A 120 12.19 3.36 0.20
CA VAL A 120 13.44 3.83 0.83
C VAL A 120 13.13 4.80 1.97
N LEU A 121 12.33 5.83 1.70
CA LEU A 121 11.95 6.82 2.71
C LEU A 121 11.13 6.20 3.83
N GLY A 122 10.19 5.31 3.50
CA GLY A 122 9.35 4.62 4.48
C GLY A 122 10.17 3.76 5.44
N VAL A 123 11.15 3.01 4.94
CA VAL A 123 12.05 2.21 5.78
C VAL A 123 12.89 3.12 6.69
N LEU A 124 13.46 4.20 6.17
CA LEU A 124 14.27 5.13 6.94
C LEU A 124 13.45 5.81 8.05
N VAL A 125 12.28 6.35 7.71
CA VAL A 125 11.39 7.02 8.68
C VAL A 125 10.93 6.03 9.77
N ASN A 126 10.53 4.82 9.39
CA ASN A 126 10.13 3.81 10.38
C ASN A 126 11.28 3.34 11.25
N TYR A 127 12.48 3.17 10.70
CA TYR A 127 13.65 2.75 11.47
C TYR A 127 14.07 3.84 12.48
N PHE A 128 14.13 5.10 12.07
CA PHE A 128 14.46 6.21 12.97
C PHE A 128 13.34 6.51 13.99
N GLY A 129 12.07 6.21 13.63
CA GLY A 129 10.94 6.40 14.55
C GLY A 129 10.77 5.29 15.59
N ALA A 130 11.11 4.07 15.27
CA ALA A 130 10.87 2.90 16.13
C ALA A 130 11.93 1.81 15.97
N ALA A 131 13.19 2.13 15.87
CA ALA A 131 14.41 1.28 15.78
C ALA A 131 14.19 -0.24 16.03
N LYS A 132 13.38 -0.90 15.20
CA LYS A 132 13.09 -2.33 15.27
C LYS A 132 13.76 -3.05 14.11
N GLY A 133 14.39 -4.18 14.40
CA GLY A 133 15.10 -5.02 13.43
C GLY A 133 16.61 -4.78 13.42
N GLU A 134 17.33 -5.66 12.74
CA GLU A 134 18.79 -5.60 12.60
C GLU A 134 19.19 -4.53 11.59
N PRO A 135 19.94 -3.48 12.01
CA PRO A 135 20.30 -2.36 11.15
C PRO A 135 21.01 -2.78 9.86
N LEU A 136 21.92 -3.77 9.98
CA LEU A 136 22.71 -4.24 8.86
C LEU A 136 21.86 -4.73 7.69
N TYR A 137 20.87 -5.61 7.98
CA TYR A 137 19.99 -6.16 6.95
C TYR A 137 19.06 -5.10 6.36
N ILE A 138 18.59 -4.17 7.20
CA ILE A 138 17.71 -3.08 6.77
C ILE A 138 18.46 -2.17 5.79
N PHE A 139 19.65 -1.71 6.14
CA PHE A 139 20.42 -0.81 5.27
C PHE A 139 20.96 -1.50 4.01
N ILE A 140 21.31 -2.79 4.07
CA ILE A 140 21.62 -3.56 2.86
C ILE A 140 20.40 -3.63 1.94
N GLY A 141 19.21 -3.91 2.48
CA GLY A 141 17.97 -3.94 1.70
C GLY A 141 17.66 -2.59 1.04
N VAL A 142 17.80 -1.49 1.78
CA VAL A 142 17.64 -0.12 1.24
C VAL A 142 18.63 0.15 0.11
N ALA A 143 19.90 -0.21 0.29
CA ALA A 143 20.94 -0.02 -0.72
C ALA A 143 20.64 -0.83 -2.00
N LEU A 144 20.20 -2.08 -1.87
CA LEU A 144 19.80 -2.92 -3.01
C LEU A 144 18.60 -2.33 -3.77
N ILE A 145 17.60 -1.81 -3.06
CA ILE A 145 16.46 -1.13 -3.69
C ILE A 145 16.93 0.13 -4.44
N ALA A 146 17.78 0.94 -3.84
CA ALA A 146 18.32 2.14 -4.49
C ALA A 146 19.09 1.79 -5.77
N VAL A 147 19.95 0.77 -5.74
CA VAL A 147 20.64 0.26 -6.93
C VAL A 147 19.66 -0.23 -7.99
N ALA A 148 18.62 -0.98 -7.60
CA ALA A 148 17.61 -1.47 -8.52
C ALA A 148 16.85 -0.32 -9.20
N ILE A 149 16.52 0.76 -8.48
CA ILE A 149 15.91 1.96 -9.06
C ILE A 149 16.84 2.59 -10.11
N LEU A 150 18.11 2.79 -9.77
CA LEU A 150 19.08 3.38 -10.69
C LEU A 150 19.28 2.53 -11.96
N LEU A 151 19.36 1.21 -11.83
CA LEU A 151 19.47 0.29 -12.96
C LEU A 151 18.24 0.36 -13.87
N ASN A 152 17.03 0.35 -13.29
CA ASN A 152 15.79 0.49 -14.05
C ASN A 152 15.75 1.82 -14.84
N LEU A 153 16.10 2.93 -14.18
CA LEU A 153 16.13 4.24 -14.84
C LEU A 153 17.19 4.31 -15.94
N SER A 154 18.34 3.69 -15.74
CA SER A 154 19.41 3.63 -16.75
C SER A 154 18.97 2.88 -18.01
N LEU A 155 18.21 1.79 -17.84
CA LEU A 155 17.70 1.00 -18.98
C LEU A 155 16.61 1.73 -19.79
N ILE A 156 15.92 2.70 -19.22
CA ILE A 156 14.89 3.48 -19.90
C ILE A 156 15.51 4.52 -20.85
N HIS A 157 16.76 4.93 -20.57
CA HIS A 157 17.48 5.92 -21.39
C HIS A 157 18.29 5.31 -22.53
N ILE A 158 18.30 3.99 -22.68
CA ILE A 158 18.93 3.27 -23.80
C ILE A 158 17.86 2.89 -24.83
#